data_63eca28313532ea55492db38422f57e0
#
_entry.id   63eca28313532ea55492db38422f57e0
#
_cell.length_a   1.000
_cell.length_b   1.000
_cell.length_c   1.000
_cell.angle_alpha   90.00
_cell.angle_beta   90.00
_cell.angle_gamma   90.00
#
_symmetry.space_group_name_H-M   'P 1'
#
loop_
_entity.id
_entity.type
_entity.pdbx_description
1 polymer ?
#
loop_
_entity_poly.entity_id
_entity_poly.type
_entity_poly.pdbx_seq_one_letter_code
_entity_poly.pdbx_strand_id
1 'polypeptide(L)'
;MALDLPRTLSPSKVAAFTNCALAFRFSQIEHRPEPPSPPAVKGTLVHAALEGLFWHHPAGARTRHAADAELNRAWDELQTDEEFVGLQLPADEATAFLADSRALVDNYFSLEDPNDVRAVAVELGVETVVDGMRLRGKIDRLDVAPDGSLIVVDYKTGRAPSERYERSSLVGVQTYALLCESALGRPPAEVRLLHLREPVAISTAATAQTIRGQRRRTVAVWSAIERACDTEDFRPQVGPLCNYCAFKAACPAFAAA
;
A
#
# COMPACT_ATOMS: atom_id res chain seq x y z
N MET A 1 9.30 -29.39 11.12
CA MET A 1 8.12 -29.54 10.18
C MET A 1 8.10 -28.32 9.30
N ALA A 2 7.81 -28.46 8.00
CA ALA A 2 7.69 -27.30 7.13
C ALA A 2 6.62 -26.32 7.67
N LEU A 3 6.87 -25.03 7.54
CA LEU A 3 5.93 -24.01 7.94
C LEU A 3 4.85 -23.82 6.87
N ASP A 4 3.64 -23.44 7.28
CA ASP A 4 2.55 -23.18 6.34
C ASP A 4 2.85 -21.97 5.44
N LEU A 5 2.58 -22.12 4.15
CA LEU A 5 2.71 -21.02 3.19
C LEU A 5 1.59 -19.98 3.38
N PRO A 6 1.87 -18.69 3.13
CA PRO A 6 0.79 -17.71 3.11
C PRO A 6 -0.18 -18.02 1.97
N ARG A 7 -1.49 -17.90 2.24
CA ARG A 7 -2.54 -18.25 1.26
C ARG A 7 -2.49 -17.42 -0.03
N THR A 8 -1.98 -16.21 0.06
CA THR A 8 -1.87 -15.27 -1.07
C THR A 8 -0.61 -14.43 -0.94
N LEU A 9 -0.05 -14.00 -2.06
CA LEU A 9 0.97 -12.97 -2.13
C LEU A 9 0.31 -11.64 -2.50
N SER A 10 0.85 -10.51 -2.00
CA SER A 10 0.40 -9.16 -2.32
C SER A 10 1.61 -8.24 -2.54
N PRO A 11 1.43 -7.05 -3.12
CA PRO A 11 2.52 -6.08 -3.25
C PRO A 11 3.23 -5.80 -1.91
N SER A 12 2.46 -5.63 -0.83
CA SER A 12 3.00 -5.42 0.52
C SER A 12 3.76 -6.63 1.06
N LYS A 13 3.27 -7.85 0.82
CA LYS A 13 3.94 -9.09 1.22
C LYS A 13 5.25 -9.31 0.45
N VAL A 14 5.28 -8.99 -0.85
CA VAL A 14 6.51 -9.01 -1.66
C VAL A 14 7.54 -8.04 -1.06
N ALA A 15 7.12 -6.82 -0.74
CA ALA A 15 8.00 -5.83 -0.11
C ALA A 15 8.47 -6.29 1.28
N ALA A 16 7.57 -6.81 2.12
CA ALA A 16 7.89 -7.28 3.47
C ALA A 16 8.95 -8.40 3.45
N PHE A 17 8.77 -9.42 2.61
CA PHE A 17 9.75 -10.49 2.49
C PHE A 17 11.10 -10.01 1.95
N THR A 18 11.06 -9.13 0.94
CA THR A 18 12.28 -8.56 0.35
C THR A 18 13.04 -7.67 1.34
N ASN A 19 12.32 -6.95 2.21
CA ASN A 19 12.92 -6.10 3.23
C ASN A 19 13.54 -6.90 4.38
N CYS A 20 12.85 -7.93 4.87
CA CYS A 20 13.36 -8.80 5.93
C CYS A 20 12.56 -10.10 6.01
N ALA A 21 13.15 -11.21 5.59
CA ALA A 21 12.51 -12.53 5.62
C ALA A 21 12.06 -12.92 7.04
N LEU A 22 12.86 -12.62 8.08
CA LEU A 22 12.50 -12.95 9.47
C LEU A 22 11.28 -12.14 9.96
N ALA A 23 11.21 -10.83 9.66
CA ALA A 23 10.04 -10.02 10.01
C ALA A 23 8.80 -10.54 9.27
N PHE A 24 8.93 -10.91 8.00
CA PHE A 24 7.86 -11.55 7.23
C PHE A 24 7.38 -12.86 7.88
N ARG A 25 8.29 -13.73 8.34
CA ARG A 25 7.92 -14.93 9.09
C ARG A 25 7.05 -14.58 10.29
N PHE A 26 7.50 -13.65 11.12
CA PHE A 26 6.78 -13.27 12.33
C PHE A 26 5.37 -12.73 12.02
N SER A 27 5.24 -11.86 11.02
CA SER A 27 3.94 -11.24 10.69
C SER A 27 3.03 -12.13 9.84
N GLN A 28 3.57 -12.78 8.79
CA GLN A 28 2.76 -13.43 7.76
C GLN A 28 2.62 -14.95 7.91
N ILE A 29 3.54 -15.59 8.63
CA ILE A 29 3.55 -17.05 8.86
C ILE A 29 3.10 -17.35 10.29
N GLU A 30 3.72 -16.72 11.28
CA GLU A 30 3.42 -16.94 12.70
C GLU A 30 2.27 -16.06 13.21
N HIS A 31 1.84 -15.08 12.42
CA HIS A 31 0.76 -14.14 12.77
C HIS A 31 0.96 -13.48 14.15
N ARG A 32 2.20 -13.13 14.47
CA ARG A 32 2.48 -12.40 15.72
C ARG A 32 1.80 -11.04 15.67
N PRO A 33 1.17 -10.59 16.77
CA PRO A 33 0.52 -9.30 16.82
C PRO A 33 1.54 -8.18 16.60
N GLU A 34 1.16 -7.23 15.75
CA GLU A 34 1.89 -5.98 15.56
C GLU A 34 1.09 -4.85 16.23
N PRO A 35 1.71 -4.03 17.07
CA PRO A 35 1.01 -2.90 17.63
C PRO A 35 0.60 -1.94 16.52
N PRO A 36 -0.58 -1.30 16.61
CA PRO A 36 -0.98 -0.30 15.64
C PRO A 36 0.03 0.85 15.63
N SER A 37 0.24 1.44 14.47
CA SER A 37 1.16 2.56 14.32
C SER A 37 0.45 3.80 13.79
N PRO A 38 0.71 5.01 14.36
CA PRO A 38 0.07 6.22 13.90
C PRO A 38 0.18 6.49 12.39
N PRO A 39 1.33 6.20 11.71
CA PRO A 39 1.41 6.35 10.27
C PRO A 39 0.50 5.41 9.48
N ALA A 40 0.33 4.15 9.92
CA ALA A 40 -0.53 3.18 9.24
C ALA A 40 -2.01 3.57 9.38
N VAL A 41 -2.45 3.84 10.61
CA VAL A 41 -3.83 4.27 10.90
C VAL A 41 -4.17 5.60 10.20
N LYS A 42 -3.20 6.54 10.12
CA LYS A 42 -3.37 7.78 9.35
C LYS A 42 -3.54 7.49 7.85
N GLY A 43 -2.78 6.53 7.32
CA GLY A 43 -2.96 6.06 5.95
C GLY A 43 -4.38 5.58 5.70
N THR A 44 -4.91 4.71 6.57
CA THR A 44 -6.29 4.20 6.50
C THR A 44 -7.31 5.34 6.45
N LEU A 45 -7.19 6.33 7.35
CA LEU A 45 -8.09 7.48 7.39
C LEU A 45 -8.08 8.30 6.10
N VAL A 46 -6.89 8.61 5.58
CA VAL A 46 -6.73 9.42 4.36
C VAL A 46 -7.26 8.67 3.14
N HIS A 47 -6.98 7.35 3.02
CA HIS A 47 -7.52 6.53 1.94
C HIS A 47 -9.06 6.48 1.99
N ALA A 48 -9.66 6.29 3.17
CA ALA A 48 -11.11 6.29 3.32
C ALA A 48 -11.75 7.63 2.91
N ALA A 49 -11.11 8.76 3.24
CA ALA A 49 -11.59 10.08 2.82
C ALA A 49 -11.54 10.26 1.30
N LEU A 50 -10.44 9.84 0.66
CA LEU A 50 -10.29 9.92 -0.80
C LEU A 50 -11.19 8.91 -1.53
N GLU A 51 -11.37 7.70 -0.99
CA GLU A 51 -12.37 6.75 -1.46
C GLU A 51 -13.76 7.39 -1.47
N GLY A 52 -14.19 7.96 -0.33
CA GLY A 52 -15.49 8.62 -0.18
C GLY A 52 -15.67 9.77 -1.17
N LEU A 53 -14.63 10.58 -1.41
CA LEU A 53 -14.65 11.66 -2.39
C LEU A 53 -15.00 11.17 -3.81
N PHE A 54 -14.45 10.05 -4.23
CA PHE A 54 -14.71 9.49 -5.56
C PHE A 54 -15.98 8.64 -5.60
N TRP A 55 -16.36 8.01 -4.49
CA TRP A 55 -17.52 7.13 -4.43
C TRP A 55 -18.83 7.89 -4.31
N HIS A 56 -18.88 8.93 -3.45
CA HIS A 56 -20.13 9.62 -3.15
C HIS A 56 -20.34 10.87 -4.00
N HIS A 57 -19.27 11.44 -4.60
CA HIS A 57 -19.34 12.71 -5.31
C HIS A 57 -19.08 12.54 -6.81
N PRO A 58 -20.03 12.93 -7.69
CA PRO A 58 -19.81 12.92 -9.13
C PRO A 58 -18.76 13.97 -9.53
N ALA A 59 -18.18 13.82 -10.73
CA ALA A 59 -17.35 14.87 -11.31
C ALA A 59 -18.13 16.22 -11.35
N GLY A 60 -17.43 17.30 -11.00
CA GLY A 60 -18.01 18.63 -10.79
C GLY A 60 -18.41 18.94 -9.33
N ALA A 61 -18.55 17.89 -8.48
CA ALA A 61 -18.86 18.05 -7.06
C ALA A 61 -17.70 17.64 -6.13
N ARG A 62 -16.58 17.17 -6.65
CA ARG A 62 -15.40 16.73 -5.89
C ARG A 62 -14.58 17.95 -5.48
N THR A 63 -15.02 18.63 -4.45
CA THR A 63 -14.40 19.85 -3.91
C THR A 63 -13.60 19.55 -2.64
N ARG A 64 -12.74 20.49 -2.21
CA ARG A 64 -12.05 20.40 -0.90
C ARG A 64 -13.05 20.25 0.25
N HIS A 65 -14.18 20.96 0.18
CA HIS A 65 -15.24 20.84 1.17
C HIS A 65 -15.87 19.44 1.20
N ALA A 66 -16.10 18.83 0.03
CA ALA A 66 -16.58 17.45 -0.06
C ALA A 66 -15.56 16.47 0.54
N ALA A 67 -14.27 16.64 0.23
CA ALA A 67 -13.20 15.81 0.79
C ALA A 67 -13.07 15.96 2.31
N ASP A 68 -13.23 17.17 2.85
CA ASP A 68 -13.24 17.41 4.29
C ASP A 68 -14.46 16.76 4.97
N ALA A 69 -15.63 16.79 4.34
CA ALA A 69 -16.81 16.09 4.84
C ALA A 69 -16.58 14.56 4.89
N GLU A 70 -15.97 13.98 3.85
CA GLU A 70 -15.64 12.55 3.84
C GLU A 70 -14.56 12.21 4.87
N LEU A 71 -13.58 13.09 5.08
CA LEU A 71 -12.57 12.90 6.14
C LEU A 71 -13.21 12.89 7.52
N ASN A 72 -14.14 13.79 7.79
CA ASN A 72 -14.83 13.83 9.07
C ASN A 72 -15.72 12.59 9.27
N ARG A 73 -16.41 12.11 8.22
CA ARG A 73 -17.16 10.85 8.27
C ARG A 73 -16.26 9.66 8.58
N ALA A 74 -15.14 9.53 7.86
CA ALA A 74 -14.17 8.46 8.11
C ALA A 74 -13.52 8.57 9.50
N TRP A 75 -13.32 9.78 10.00
CA TRP A 75 -12.84 10.03 11.35
C TRP A 75 -13.81 9.55 12.42
N ASP A 76 -15.11 9.83 12.27
CA ASP A 76 -16.13 9.38 13.21
C ASP A 76 -16.18 7.84 13.31
N GLU A 77 -16.00 7.14 12.17
CA GLU A 77 -15.91 5.68 12.14
C GLU A 77 -14.60 5.19 12.79
N LEU A 78 -13.48 5.82 12.47
CA LEU A 78 -12.14 5.42 12.94
C LEU A 78 -12.00 5.50 14.45
N GLN A 79 -12.64 6.48 15.12
CA GLN A 79 -12.54 6.65 16.57
C GLN A 79 -12.97 5.42 17.37
N THR A 80 -13.77 4.53 16.79
CA THR A 80 -14.23 3.28 17.40
C THR A 80 -13.47 2.05 16.89
N ASP A 81 -12.57 2.22 15.93
CA ASP A 81 -11.77 1.15 15.37
C ASP A 81 -10.68 0.68 16.33
N GLU A 82 -10.48 -0.65 16.42
CA GLU A 82 -9.52 -1.26 17.35
C GLU A 82 -8.09 -0.78 17.13
N GLU A 83 -7.69 -0.52 15.88
CA GLU A 83 -6.35 -0.03 15.57
C GLU A 83 -6.14 1.40 16.09
N PHE A 84 -7.14 2.28 15.92
CA PHE A 84 -7.06 3.65 16.44
C PHE A 84 -7.11 3.68 17.97
N VAL A 85 -8.04 2.94 18.57
CA VAL A 85 -8.15 2.82 20.04
C VAL A 85 -6.84 2.26 20.63
N GLY A 86 -6.22 1.32 19.94
CA GLY A 86 -4.94 0.73 20.34
C GLY A 86 -3.75 1.69 20.30
N LEU A 87 -3.86 2.83 19.59
CA LEU A 87 -2.84 3.89 19.63
C LEU A 87 -2.79 4.61 20.99
N GLN A 88 -3.88 4.62 21.74
CA GLN A 88 -4.01 5.28 23.05
C GLN A 88 -3.58 6.75 23.04
N LEU A 89 -3.92 7.49 21.96
CA LEU A 89 -3.53 8.89 21.81
C LEU A 89 -4.25 9.78 22.83
N PRO A 90 -3.53 10.68 23.54
CA PRO A 90 -4.14 11.78 24.28
C PRO A 90 -5.01 12.66 23.37
N ALA A 91 -5.98 13.38 23.92
CA ALA A 91 -6.95 14.16 23.16
C ALA A 91 -6.31 15.24 22.26
N ASP A 92 -5.23 15.86 22.71
CA ASP A 92 -4.45 16.83 21.95
C ASP A 92 -3.69 16.17 20.79
N GLU A 93 -3.12 14.99 21.02
CA GLU A 93 -2.47 14.21 19.96
C GLU A 93 -3.48 13.67 18.94
N ALA A 94 -4.67 13.24 19.36
CA ALA A 94 -5.76 12.83 18.48
C ALA A 94 -6.24 14.02 17.61
N THR A 95 -6.31 15.23 18.19
CA THR A 95 -6.62 16.45 17.44
C THR A 95 -5.54 16.77 16.40
N ALA A 96 -4.27 16.66 16.78
CA ALA A 96 -3.14 16.86 15.87
C ALA A 96 -3.12 15.78 14.77
N PHE A 97 -3.44 14.53 15.10
CA PHE A 97 -3.56 13.42 14.13
C PHE A 97 -4.60 13.72 13.04
N LEU A 98 -5.79 14.22 13.43
CA LEU A 98 -6.83 14.60 12.46
C LEU A 98 -6.40 15.81 11.63
N ALA A 99 -5.77 16.82 12.24
CA ALA A 99 -5.26 17.98 11.53
C ALA A 99 -4.20 17.62 10.48
N ASP A 100 -3.27 16.73 10.82
CA ASP A 100 -2.27 16.19 9.90
C ASP A 100 -2.91 15.39 8.75
N SER A 101 -3.96 14.61 9.06
CA SER A 101 -4.69 13.84 8.04
C SER A 101 -5.41 14.77 7.07
N ARG A 102 -6.02 15.86 7.58
CA ARG A 102 -6.65 16.90 6.76
C ARG A 102 -5.65 17.57 5.82
N ALA A 103 -4.46 17.90 6.33
CA ALA A 103 -3.41 18.48 5.48
C ALA A 103 -2.99 17.54 4.34
N LEU A 104 -2.96 16.21 4.55
CA LEU A 104 -2.67 15.23 3.50
C LEU A 104 -3.79 15.21 2.44
N VAL A 105 -5.05 15.25 2.85
CA VAL A 105 -6.20 15.32 1.94
C VAL A 105 -6.21 16.65 1.17
N ASP A 106 -5.87 17.76 1.80
CA ASP A 106 -5.73 19.05 1.13
C ASP A 106 -4.61 19.06 0.08
N ASN A 107 -3.48 18.44 0.40
CA ASN A 107 -2.34 18.33 -0.51
C ASN A 107 -2.68 17.53 -1.78
N TYR A 108 -3.63 16.59 -1.71
CA TYR A 108 -4.09 15.87 -2.89
C TYR A 108 -4.55 16.82 -4.02
N PHE A 109 -5.27 17.90 -3.69
CA PHE A 109 -5.77 18.88 -4.67
C PHE A 109 -4.69 19.73 -5.34
N SER A 110 -3.45 19.64 -4.91
CA SER A 110 -2.32 20.26 -5.61
C SER A 110 -1.69 19.32 -6.65
N LEU A 111 -2.04 18.03 -6.62
CA LEU A 111 -1.51 17.02 -7.55
C LEU A 111 -2.39 16.84 -8.78
N GLU A 112 -3.71 16.96 -8.62
CA GLU A 112 -4.68 16.85 -9.71
C GLU A 112 -6.02 17.50 -9.34
N ASP A 113 -6.81 17.87 -10.35
CA ASP A 113 -8.21 18.21 -10.15
C ASP A 113 -9.05 16.93 -10.18
N PRO A 114 -9.69 16.51 -9.07
CA PRO A 114 -10.48 15.30 -9.04
C PRO A 114 -11.70 15.33 -9.98
N ASN A 115 -12.11 16.51 -10.44
CA ASN A 115 -13.22 16.65 -11.38
C ASN A 115 -12.83 16.28 -12.81
N ASP A 116 -11.54 16.38 -13.16
CA ASP A 116 -11.00 15.95 -14.45
C ASP A 116 -10.69 14.45 -14.49
N VAL A 117 -10.77 13.77 -13.32
CA VAL A 117 -10.47 12.34 -13.18
C VAL A 117 -11.70 11.51 -13.50
N ARG A 118 -11.56 10.56 -14.42
CA ARG A 118 -12.56 9.53 -14.70
C ARG A 118 -12.22 8.24 -13.94
N ALA A 119 -12.48 8.23 -12.64
CA ALA A 119 -12.38 7.03 -11.83
C ALA A 119 -13.48 6.02 -12.21
N VAL A 120 -13.10 4.77 -12.43
CA VAL A 120 -14.02 3.65 -12.73
C VAL A 120 -14.11 2.66 -11.60
N ALA A 121 -13.17 2.68 -10.66
CA ALA A 121 -13.24 1.95 -9.40
C ALA A 121 -12.36 2.63 -8.35
N VAL A 122 -12.75 2.49 -7.07
CA VAL A 122 -11.98 2.84 -5.89
C VAL A 122 -11.90 1.65 -4.96
N GLU A 123 -10.80 1.52 -4.21
CA GLU A 123 -10.55 0.43 -3.26
C GLU A 123 -10.82 -0.97 -3.87
N LEU A 124 -10.48 -1.10 -5.18
CA LEU A 124 -10.78 -2.30 -5.96
C LEU A 124 -9.93 -3.49 -5.51
N GLY A 125 -10.58 -4.46 -4.89
CA GLY A 125 -9.97 -5.76 -4.61
C GLY A 125 -9.78 -6.58 -5.88
N VAL A 126 -8.54 -6.97 -6.16
CA VAL A 126 -8.19 -7.79 -7.34
C VAL A 126 -7.47 -9.05 -6.87
N GLU A 127 -7.89 -10.20 -7.35
CA GLU A 127 -7.26 -11.49 -7.09
C GLU A 127 -7.16 -12.32 -8.37
N THR A 128 -6.04 -13.00 -8.56
CA THR A 128 -5.78 -13.85 -9.73
C THR A 128 -4.77 -14.94 -9.39
N VAL A 129 -4.59 -15.90 -10.29
CA VAL A 129 -3.54 -16.91 -10.20
C VAL A 129 -2.49 -16.63 -11.28
N VAL A 130 -1.24 -16.49 -10.87
CA VAL A 130 -0.09 -16.29 -11.76
C VAL A 130 0.94 -17.39 -11.47
N ASP A 131 1.24 -18.22 -12.47
CA ASP A 131 2.20 -19.33 -12.34
C ASP A 131 1.95 -20.24 -11.12
N GLY A 132 0.67 -20.56 -10.83
CA GLY A 132 0.25 -21.39 -9.71
C GLY A 132 0.14 -20.64 -8.36
N MET A 133 0.59 -19.42 -8.27
CA MET A 133 0.57 -18.58 -7.08
C MET A 133 -0.67 -17.69 -7.07
N ARG A 134 -1.38 -17.62 -5.94
CA ARG A 134 -2.50 -16.68 -5.75
C ARG A 134 -1.94 -15.29 -5.44
N LEU A 135 -2.18 -14.35 -6.34
CA LEU A 135 -1.78 -12.96 -6.20
C LEU A 135 -3.00 -12.09 -5.93
N ARG A 136 -2.95 -11.29 -4.87
CA ARG A 136 -4.04 -10.40 -4.45
C ARG A 136 -3.50 -8.99 -4.22
N GLY A 137 -4.31 -7.99 -4.57
CA GLY A 137 -4.02 -6.58 -4.26
C GLY A 137 -5.31 -5.79 -4.11
N LYS A 138 -5.20 -4.60 -3.56
CA LYS A 138 -6.25 -3.61 -3.46
C LYS A 138 -5.75 -2.36 -4.16
N ILE A 139 -6.44 -1.92 -5.19
CA ILE A 139 -6.09 -0.74 -6.00
C ILE A 139 -6.87 0.43 -5.41
N ASP A 140 -6.18 1.46 -4.93
CA ASP A 140 -6.83 2.59 -4.27
C ASP A 140 -7.77 3.31 -5.24
N ARG A 141 -7.32 3.55 -6.49
CA ARG A 141 -8.17 4.08 -7.55
C ARG A 141 -7.74 3.57 -8.93
N LEU A 142 -8.72 3.20 -9.74
CA LEU A 142 -8.53 2.82 -11.14
C LEU A 142 -9.22 3.86 -12.03
N ASP A 143 -8.45 4.53 -12.88
CA ASP A 143 -8.92 5.56 -13.79
C ASP A 143 -8.93 5.07 -15.23
N VAL A 144 -9.71 5.76 -16.07
CA VAL A 144 -9.70 5.60 -17.53
C VAL A 144 -9.31 6.93 -18.17
N ALA A 145 -8.20 6.91 -18.92
CA ALA A 145 -7.75 8.04 -19.71
C ALA A 145 -8.68 8.30 -20.92
N PRO A 146 -8.60 9.48 -21.56
CA PRO A 146 -9.44 9.82 -22.72
C PRO A 146 -9.35 8.84 -23.90
N ASP A 147 -8.20 8.17 -24.08
CA ASP A 147 -7.97 7.13 -25.10
C ASP A 147 -8.50 5.75 -24.68
N GLY A 148 -9.10 5.63 -23.51
CA GLY A 148 -9.64 4.40 -22.94
C GLY A 148 -8.62 3.53 -22.23
N SER A 149 -7.36 3.94 -22.11
CA SER A 149 -6.35 3.20 -21.34
C SER A 149 -6.60 3.29 -19.82
N LEU A 150 -6.17 2.24 -19.11
CA LEU A 150 -6.30 2.20 -17.66
C LEU A 150 -5.09 2.87 -16.98
N ILE A 151 -5.33 3.58 -15.88
CA ILE A 151 -4.32 4.14 -15.00
C ILE A 151 -4.59 3.63 -13.59
N VAL A 152 -3.61 2.99 -12.99
CA VAL A 152 -3.66 2.61 -11.57
C VAL A 152 -3.09 3.76 -10.75
N VAL A 153 -3.81 4.20 -9.74
CA VAL A 153 -3.39 5.22 -8.79
C VAL A 153 -3.30 4.62 -7.41
N ASP A 154 -2.20 4.92 -6.71
CA ASP A 154 -1.94 4.47 -5.34
C ASP A 154 -1.50 5.70 -4.51
N TYR A 155 -2.19 5.94 -3.41
CA TYR A 155 -1.94 7.08 -2.52
C TYR A 155 -0.86 6.73 -1.48
N LYS A 156 0.05 7.65 -1.23
CA LYS A 156 1.12 7.49 -0.25
C LYS A 156 1.10 8.64 0.75
N THR A 157 0.81 8.31 2.01
CA THR A 157 0.77 9.28 3.13
C THR A 157 2.14 9.49 3.79
N GLY A 158 3.11 8.62 3.49
CA GLY A 158 4.50 8.74 3.92
C GLY A 158 5.28 9.77 3.09
N ARG A 159 6.55 10.00 3.47
CA ARG A 159 7.46 10.85 2.71
C ARG A 159 7.70 10.29 1.31
N ALA A 160 7.80 11.18 0.33
CA ALA A 160 8.25 10.80 -1.01
C ALA A 160 9.68 10.22 -0.95
N PRO A 161 10.00 9.18 -1.72
CA PRO A 161 11.35 8.67 -1.81
C PRO A 161 12.26 9.73 -2.45
N SER A 162 13.53 9.78 -2.03
CA SER A 162 14.49 10.57 -2.80
C SER A 162 14.69 9.93 -4.19
N GLU A 163 15.15 10.73 -5.16
CA GLU A 163 15.38 10.29 -6.56
C GLU A 163 16.13 8.95 -6.67
N ARG A 164 17.06 8.70 -5.73
CA ARG A 164 17.81 7.44 -5.67
C ARG A 164 16.93 6.22 -5.40
N TYR A 165 15.81 6.39 -4.70
CA TYR A 165 14.92 5.30 -4.27
C TYR A 165 13.58 5.27 -5.02
N GLU A 166 13.31 6.21 -5.93
CA GLU A 166 12.08 6.25 -6.72
C GLU A 166 11.83 4.94 -7.47
N ARG A 167 12.88 4.41 -8.13
CA ARG A 167 12.78 3.15 -8.87
C ARG A 167 12.40 1.97 -7.99
N SER A 168 12.88 1.92 -6.75
CA SER A 168 12.54 0.83 -5.83
C SER A 168 11.10 0.96 -5.32
N SER A 169 10.61 2.17 -5.12
CA SER A 169 9.21 2.43 -4.76
C SER A 169 8.25 2.01 -5.88
N LEU A 170 8.60 2.28 -7.13
CA LEU A 170 7.82 1.88 -8.29
C LEU A 170 7.77 0.36 -8.51
N VAL A 171 8.80 -0.38 -8.06
CA VAL A 171 8.82 -1.86 -8.22
C VAL A 171 7.66 -2.54 -7.48
N GLY A 172 7.33 -2.09 -6.28
CA GLY A 172 6.19 -2.64 -5.51
C GLY A 172 4.88 -2.46 -6.26
N VAL A 173 4.65 -1.27 -6.79
CA VAL A 173 3.39 -0.91 -7.46
C VAL A 173 3.26 -1.46 -8.88
N GLN A 174 4.36 -1.84 -9.55
CA GLN A 174 4.30 -2.58 -10.82
C GLN A 174 3.59 -3.95 -10.66
N THR A 175 3.47 -4.48 -9.45
CA THR A 175 2.64 -5.66 -9.19
C THR A 175 1.17 -5.42 -9.51
N TYR A 176 0.68 -4.18 -9.39
CA TYR A 176 -0.69 -3.84 -9.81
C TYR A 176 -0.87 -3.95 -11.33
N ALA A 177 0.17 -3.62 -12.12
CA ALA A 177 0.11 -3.81 -13.56
C ALA A 177 -0.02 -5.30 -13.94
N LEU A 178 0.71 -6.17 -13.23
CA LEU A 178 0.59 -7.63 -13.39
C LEU A 178 -0.79 -8.14 -12.95
N LEU A 179 -1.34 -7.61 -11.85
CA LEU A 179 -2.68 -7.94 -11.36
C LEU A 179 -3.75 -7.54 -12.39
N CYS A 180 -3.70 -6.31 -12.91
CA CYS A 180 -4.64 -5.82 -13.93
C CYS A 180 -4.56 -6.66 -15.22
N GLU A 181 -3.35 -6.92 -15.73
CA GLU A 181 -3.16 -7.76 -16.91
C GLU A 181 -3.77 -9.15 -16.72
N SER A 182 -3.49 -9.78 -15.57
CA SER A 182 -3.90 -11.17 -15.33
C SER A 182 -5.38 -11.32 -14.94
N ALA A 183 -5.94 -10.37 -14.20
CA ALA A 183 -7.32 -10.46 -13.71
C ALA A 183 -8.34 -9.76 -14.63
N LEU A 184 -7.96 -8.61 -15.22
CA LEU A 184 -8.85 -7.81 -16.07
C LEU A 184 -8.63 -8.08 -17.57
N GLY A 185 -7.61 -8.88 -17.93
CA GLY A 185 -7.21 -9.12 -19.31
C GLY A 185 -6.63 -7.90 -20.02
N ARG A 186 -6.38 -6.80 -19.30
CA ARG A 186 -5.89 -5.52 -19.81
C ARG A 186 -4.84 -4.94 -18.86
N PRO A 187 -3.60 -4.74 -19.29
CA PRO A 187 -2.63 -4.00 -18.49
C PRO A 187 -3.03 -2.52 -18.43
N PRO A 188 -2.73 -1.82 -17.34
CA PRO A 188 -2.81 -0.37 -17.33
C PRO A 188 -1.71 0.21 -18.22
N ALA A 189 -1.93 1.41 -18.77
CA ALA A 189 -0.88 2.13 -19.49
C ALA A 189 0.15 2.71 -18.50
N GLU A 190 -0.32 3.08 -17.31
CA GLU A 190 0.47 3.76 -16.30
C GLU A 190 0.09 3.28 -14.89
N VAL A 191 1.08 3.25 -14.02
CA VAL A 191 0.89 3.18 -12.57
C VAL A 191 1.44 4.46 -11.95
N ARG A 192 0.63 5.14 -11.15
CA ARG A 192 0.91 6.45 -10.57
C ARG A 192 0.88 6.38 -9.05
N LEU A 193 1.94 6.88 -8.41
CA LEU A 193 2.01 7.11 -6.97
C LEU A 193 1.74 8.58 -6.69
N LEU A 194 0.76 8.88 -5.87
CA LEU A 194 0.48 10.23 -5.40
C LEU A 194 0.96 10.36 -3.95
N HIS A 195 2.13 10.97 -3.75
CA HIS A 195 2.66 11.26 -2.44
C HIS A 195 1.98 12.51 -1.89
N LEU A 196 1.25 12.36 -0.78
CA LEU A 196 0.40 13.41 -0.23
C LEU A 196 1.13 14.29 0.79
N ARG A 197 2.16 13.78 1.46
CA ARG A 197 2.90 14.55 2.47
C ARG A 197 3.73 15.68 1.85
N GLU A 198 4.47 15.34 0.83
CA GLU A 198 5.20 16.27 -0.02
C GLU A 198 4.58 16.10 -1.41
N PRO A 199 3.65 17.00 -1.83
CA PRO A 199 2.83 16.74 -3.01
C PRO A 199 3.67 16.50 -4.26
N VAL A 200 3.85 15.22 -4.59
CA VAL A 200 4.59 14.80 -5.78
C VAL A 200 3.94 13.57 -6.40
N ALA A 201 3.76 13.59 -7.72
CA ALA A 201 3.30 12.45 -8.48
C ALA A 201 4.49 11.75 -9.14
N ILE A 202 4.65 10.46 -8.87
CA ILE A 202 5.66 9.62 -9.52
C ILE A 202 4.93 8.58 -10.34
N SER A 203 5.25 8.48 -11.62
CA SER A 203 4.57 7.54 -12.51
C SER A 203 5.53 6.66 -13.31
N THR A 204 5.00 5.51 -13.73
CA THR A 204 5.75 4.59 -14.58
C THR A 204 4.82 3.96 -15.62
N ALA A 205 5.30 3.86 -16.85
CA ALA A 205 4.59 3.13 -17.89
C ALA A 205 4.60 1.62 -17.61
N ALA A 206 3.43 0.99 -17.74
CA ALA A 206 3.28 -0.45 -17.62
C ALA A 206 3.45 -1.11 -18.99
N THR A 207 4.70 -1.27 -19.43
CA THR A 207 5.01 -1.94 -20.69
C THR A 207 5.00 -3.46 -20.54
N ALA A 208 4.80 -4.18 -21.64
CA ALA A 208 4.91 -5.64 -21.65
C ALA A 208 6.27 -6.13 -21.11
N GLN A 209 7.34 -5.36 -21.26
CA GLN A 209 8.66 -5.69 -20.69
C GLN A 209 8.68 -5.53 -19.16
N THR A 210 8.14 -4.44 -18.63
CA THR A 210 8.10 -4.19 -17.16
C THR A 210 7.20 -5.21 -16.49
N ILE A 211 6.05 -5.55 -17.07
CA ILE A 211 5.12 -6.57 -16.53
C ILE A 211 5.77 -7.95 -16.53
N ARG A 212 6.43 -8.37 -17.64
CA ARG A 212 7.18 -9.63 -17.64
C ARG A 212 8.33 -9.66 -16.64
N GLY A 213 9.00 -8.52 -16.44
CA GLY A 213 10.04 -8.36 -15.41
C GLY A 213 9.47 -8.53 -14.00
N GLN A 214 8.33 -7.89 -13.74
CA GLN A 214 7.64 -7.99 -12.46
C GLN A 214 7.11 -9.40 -12.19
N ARG A 215 6.51 -10.06 -13.20
CA ARG A 215 6.08 -11.46 -13.09
C ARG A 215 7.22 -12.36 -12.63
N ARG A 216 8.38 -12.28 -13.30
CA ARG A 216 9.57 -13.09 -12.93
C ARG A 216 10.04 -12.79 -11.50
N ARG A 217 10.06 -11.52 -11.09
CA ARG A 217 10.42 -11.11 -9.74
C ARG A 217 9.44 -11.68 -8.71
N THR A 218 8.15 -11.56 -8.95
CA THR A 218 7.10 -12.04 -8.03
C THR A 218 7.18 -13.55 -7.87
N VAL A 219 7.39 -14.30 -8.96
CA VAL A 219 7.62 -15.75 -8.92
C VAL A 219 8.89 -16.10 -8.14
N ALA A 220 9.98 -15.38 -8.35
CA ALA A 220 11.23 -15.62 -7.62
C ALA A 220 11.08 -15.38 -6.11
N VAL A 221 10.34 -14.34 -5.72
CA VAL A 221 10.02 -14.07 -4.30
C VAL A 221 9.15 -15.20 -3.73
N TRP A 222 8.14 -15.65 -4.47
CA TRP A 222 7.31 -16.77 -4.04
C TRP A 222 8.12 -18.04 -3.82
N SER A 223 8.96 -18.43 -4.77
CA SER A 223 9.84 -19.60 -4.63
C SER A 223 10.86 -19.45 -3.50
N ALA A 224 11.27 -18.22 -3.17
CA ALA A 224 12.11 -17.97 -2.00
C ALA A 224 11.33 -18.14 -0.69
N ILE A 225 10.06 -17.73 -0.63
CA ILE A 225 9.17 -17.95 0.52
C ILE A 225 8.92 -19.46 0.70
N GLU A 226 8.59 -20.19 -0.37
CA GLU A 226 8.40 -21.65 -0.34
C GLU A 226 9.64 -22.35 0.28
N ARG A 227 10.80 -22.03 -0.24
CA ARG A 227 12.07 -22.60 0.27
C ARG A 227 12.32 -22.23 1.72
N ALA A 228 12.06 -20.97 2.10
CA ALA A 228 12.22 -20.53 3.49
C ALA A 228 11.25 -21.25 4.44
N CYS A 229 10.01 -21.53 4.01
CA CYS A 229 9.05 -22.33 4.79
C CYS A 229 9.50 -23.78 4.92
N ASP A 230 10.01 -24.39 3.84
CA ASP A 230 10.48 -25.79 3.82
C ASP A 230 11.70 -26.01 4.72
N THR A 231 12.63 -25.05 4.70
CA THR A 231 13.90 -25.13 5.44
C THR A 231 13.88 -24.44 6.79
N GLU A 232 12.81 -23.71 7.11
CA GLU A 232 12.68 -22.83 8.28
C GLU A 232 13.78 -21.74 8.36
N ASP A 233 14.49 -21.48 7.25
CA ASP A 233 15.59 -20.49 7.17
C ASP A 233 15.06 -19.11 6.76
N PHE A 234 14.69 -18.30 7.74
CA PHE A 234 14.27 -16.91 7.58
C PHE A 234 15.31 -15.98 8.21
N ARG A 235 16.21 -15.43 7.38
CA ARG A 235 17.31 -14.61 7.88
C ARG A 235 16.90 -13.17 8.14
N PRO A 236 17.36 -12.56 9.26
CA PRO A 236 17.17 -11.15 9.50
C PRO A 236 18.01 -10.33 8.51
N GLN A 237 17.45 -9.25 8.01
CA GLN A 237 18.17 -8.25 7.21
C GLN A 237 18.28 -6.95 8.02
N VAL A 238 19.47 -6.74 8.60
CA VAL A 238 19.73 -5.55 9.42
C VAL A 238 19.84 -4.30 8.54
N GLY A 239 19.11 -3.25 8.89
CA GLY A 239 19.09 -1.99 8.14
C GLY A 239 18.27 -0.91 8.84
N PRO A 240 18.07 0.25 8.19
CA PRO A 240 17.33 1.38 8.78
C PRO A 240 15.90 1.03 9.23
N LEU A 241 15.24 0.07 8.55
CA LEU A 241 13.89 -0.37 8.91
C LEU A 241 13.81 -1.06 10.27
N CYS A 242 14.95 -1.55 10.81
CA CYS A 242 14.97 -2.15 12.15
C CYS A 242 14.61 -1.17 13.27
N ASN A 243 14.72 0.15 13.04
CA ASN A 243 14.32 1.15 14.01
C ASN A 243 12.79 1.23 14.19
N TYR A 244 12.04 0.73 13.23
CA TYR A 244 10.56 0.73 13.19
C TYR A 244 9.98 -0.69 13.25
N CYS A 245 10.83 -1.72 13.44
CA CYS A 245 10.40 -3.10 13.42
C CYS A 245 9.74 -3.49 14.74
N ALA A 246 8.46 -3.89 14.68
CA ALA A 246 7.70 -4.38 15.83
C ALA A 246 8.34 -5.62 16.49
N PHE A 247 9.09 -6.39 15.72
CA PHE A 247 9.71 -7.63 16.15
C PHE A 247 11.18 -7.50 16.57
N LYS A 248 11.68 -6.28 16.74
CA LYS A 248 13.10 -6.03 17.06
C LYS A 248 13.55 -6.74 18.32
N ALA A 249 12.71 -6.78 19.37
CA ALA A 249 13.01 -7.45 20.63
C ALA A 249 13.15 -8.97 20.52
N ALA A 250 12.48 -9.60 19.55
CA ALA A 250 12.55 -11.03 19.27
C ALA A 250 13.58 -11.40 18.18
N CYS A 251 14.26 -10.39 17.62
CA CYS A 251 15.18 -10.60 16.51
C CYS A 251 16.55 -11.05 16.99
N PRO A 252 17.09 -12.20 16.54
CA PRO A 252 18.39 -12.71 16.98
C PRO A 252 19.56 -11.76 16.62
N ALA A 253 19.38 -10.86 15.63
CA ALA A 253 20.40 -9.87 15.31
C ALA A 253 20.52 -8.75 16.38
N PHE A 254 19.56 -8.65 17.32
CA PHE A 254 19.54 -7.69 18.43
C PHE A 254 19.37 -8.36 19.80
N ALA A 255 19.31 -9.70 19.84
CA ALA A 255 19.41 -10.41 21.11
C ALA A 255 20.78 -10.10 21.73
N ALA A 256 20.78 -9.65 22.98
CA ALA A 256 22.03 -9.49 23.72
C ALA A 256 22.76 -10.84 23.78
N ALA A 257 24.04 -10.85 23.41
CA ALA A 257 24.91 -12.01 23.56
C ALA A 257 25.14 -12.30 25.03
#